data_ae5efc92e4cb496b4f4f956cd3e8cc43
#
_entry.id   ae5efc92e4cb496b4f4f956cd3e8cc43
#
_cell.length_a   1.000
_cell.length_b   1.000
_cell.length_c   1.000
_cell.angle_alpha   90.00
_cell.angle_beta   90.00
_cell.angle_gamma   90.00
#
_symmetry.space_group_name_H-M   'P 1'
#
loop_
_entity.id
_entity.type
_entity.pdbx_description
1 polymer ?
#
loop_
_entity_poly.entity_id
_entity_poly.type
_entity_poly.pdbx_seq_one_letter_code
_entity_poly.pdbx_strand_id
1 'polypeptide(L)'
;MQYEMESPVGPRVQINGRWRDYFSGCSYLGLQSHPGLLGAASAALQQYGLGTATSRGGYGEHPLYRSVERAAAAYWEAERAIYYVTAYLGNAVLLQGLRGEYERIFVDDASHYSVWDGARITGVPVHPFRHLDPGDLADQLRAHMAVGERPLVISDGVFPISGEIASAPAYLAALERYEGGVLCLDDAHATGVLGEHGRGTLEHWRLEGRSLCYAAHTLSKALGSHGGVIAGDAAWIERLGRNAKALVATSPSPLPAAAASAWALDFMRDDAEFRGQLRANVARARAGFRTLGWDLPDSPVPIICLRARSGVDLARLQAELFASDICVAHVTSYSSTPEGGALRIAIFATHETEQIDRLLDMLGRLI
;
A
#
# COMPACT_ATOMS: atom_id res chain seq x y z
N MET A 1 -9.07 -0.84 -25.42
CA MET A 1 -8.31 -2.08 -25.71
C MET A 1 -8.21 -2.85 -24.41
N GLN A 2 -8.45 -4.14 -24.42
CA GLN A 2 -8.28 -5.00 -23.22
C GLN A 2 -6.83 -5.48 -23.20
N TYR A 3 -6.18 -5.38 -22.05
CA TYR A 3 -4.80 -5.85 -21.85
C TYR A 3 -4.84 -7.17 -21.08
N GLU A 4 -4.28 -8.24 -21.67
CA GLU A 4 -4.18 -9.55 -21.03
C GLU A 4 -2.71 -9.86 -20.76
N MET A 5 -2.37 -10.01 -19.47
CA MET A 5 -1.03 -10.40 -19.03
C MET A 5 -0.91 -11.93 -19.06
N GLU A 6 0.02 -12.42 -19.87
CA GLU A 6 0.20 -13.85 -20.18
C GLU A 6 1.48 -14.45 -19.58
N SER A 7 2.21 -13.66 -18.80
CA SER A 7 3.44 -14.06 -18.10
C SER A 7 3.36 -13.76 -16.60
N PRO A 8 4.27 -14.31 -15.78
CA PRO A 8 4.49 -13.81 -14.44
C PRO A 8 4.79 -12.29 -14.46
N VAL A 9 4.40 -11.58 -13.40
CA VAL A 9 4.71 -10.15 -13.26
C VAL A 9 6.19 -9.95 -12.92
N GLY A 10 6.80 -8.97 -13.55
CA GLY A 10 8.20 -8.59 -13.36
C GLY A 10 8.52 -7.30 -14.11
N PRO A 11 9.81 -6.95 -14.28
CA PRO A 11 10.24 -5.76 -15.02
C PRO A 11 9.91 -5.88 -16.53
N ARG A 12 9.70 -7.10 -17.02
CA ARG A 12 9.14 -7.40 -18.36
C ARG A 12 7.98 -8.36 -18.22
N VAL A 13 6.94 -8.12 -19.00
CA VAL A 13 5.74 -8.96 -19.04
C VAL A 13 5.32 -9.22 -20.48
N GLN A 14 4.66 -10.34 -20.72
CA GLN A 14 3.98 -10.61 -21.98
C GLN A 14 2.54 -10.08 -21.88
N ILE A 15 2.19 -9.11 -22.75
CA ILE A 15 0.82 -8.58 -22.86
C ILE A 15 0.40 -8.67 -24.32
N ASN A 16 -0.74 -9.32 -24.53
CA ASN A 16 -1.33 -9.55 -25.87
C ASN A 16 -0.27 -10.13 -26.84
N GLY A 17 0.40 -11.21 -26.45
CA GLY A 17 1.39 -11.94 -27.24
C GLY A 17 2.77 -11.28 -27.37
N ARG A 18 3.01 -10.09 -26.82
CA ARG A 18 4.28 -9.37 -26.96
C ARG A 18 4.95 -9.08 -25.62
N TRP A 19 6.26 -9.29 -25.55
CA TRP A 19 7.09 -8.92 -24.40
C TRP A 19 7.32 -7.41 -24.36
N ARG A 20 7.06 -6.81 -23.16
CA ARG A 20 7.13 -5.36 -22.92
C ARG A 20 7.86 -5.04 -21.64
N ASP A 21 8.57 -3.92 -21.60
CA ASP A 21 9.05 -3.36 -20.35
C ASP A 21 7.87 -2.82 -19.55
N TYR A 22 7.78 -3.19 -18.27
CA TYR A 22 6.57 -3.01 -17.49
C TYR A 22 6.78 -2.05 -16.32
N PHE A 23 6.34 -0.82 -16.48
CA PHE A 23 6.38 0.26 -15.50
C PHE A 23 4.99 0.56 -14.93
N SER A 24 4.18 -0.45 -14.71
CA SER A 24 2.83 -0.33 -14.15
C SER A 24 2.62 -1.31 -13.00
N GLY A 25 1.43 -1.30 -12.38
CA GLY A 25 1.14 -2.16 -11.24
C GLY A 25 1.84 -1.75 -9.94
N CYS A 26 2.09 -2.70 -9.05
CA CYS A 26 2.55 -2.44 -7.68
C CYS A 26 3.60 -3.46 -7.18
N SER A 27 4.30 -4.16 -8.09
CA SER A 27 5.32 -5.17 -7.74
C SER A 27 6.66 -4.53 -7.37
N TYR A 28 6.66 -3.57 -6.43
CA TYR A 28 7.80 -2.68 -6.17
C TYR A 28 9.12 -3.40 -5.89
N LEU A 29 9.08 -4.54 -5.19
CA LEU A 29 10.27 -5.34 -4.90
C LEU A 29 10.45 -6.51 -5.88
N GLY A 30 9.47 -6.77 -6.78
CA GLY A 30 9.57 -7.84 -7.78
C GLY A 30 9.44 -9.26 -7.22
N LEU A 31 8.89 -9.42 -6.01
CA LEU A 31 8.86 -10.71 -5.32
C LEU A 31 7.82 -11.70 -5.86
N GLN A 32 6.81 -11.25 -6.62
CA GLN A 32 5.71 -12.11 -7.12
C GLN A 32 6.19 -13.31 -7.93
N SER A 33 7.36 -13.19 -8.57
CA SER A 33 7.97 -14.25 -9.37
C SER A 33 9.26 -14.80 -8.76
N HIS A 34 9.56 -14.43 -7.51
CA HIS A 34 10.78 -14.89 -6.83
C HIS A 34 10.74 -16.41 -6.57
N PRO A 35 11.80 -17.17 -6.94
CA PRO A 35 11.79 -18.63 -6.80
C PRO A 35 11.49 -19.13 -5.39
N GLY A 36 12.01 -18.46 -4.35
CA GLY A 36 11.76 -18.82 -2.95
C GLY A 36 10.29 -18.65 -2.56
N LEU A 37 9.65 -17.57 -2.99
CA LEU A 37 8.22 -17.32 -2.74
C LEU A 37 7.37 -18.40 -3.43
N LEU A 38 7.64 -18.68 -4.71
CA LEU A 38 6.92 -19.69 -5.49
C LEU A 38 7.16 -21.09 -4.92
N GLY A 39 8.38 -21.38 -4.44
CA GLY A 39 8.72 -22.65 -3.79
C GLY A 39 7.92 -22.87 -2.51
N ALA A 40 7.82 -21.85 -1.64
CA ALA A 40 7.04 -21.90 -0.41
C ALA A 40 5.53 -22.15 -0.70
N ALA A 41 4.98 -21.43 -1.69
CA ALA A 41 3.60 -21.63 -2.13
C ALA A 41 3.36 -23.04 -2.67
N SER A 42 4.24 -23.53 -3.54
CA SER A 42 4.13 -24.86 -4.15
C SER A 42 4.19 -25.99 -3.11
N ALA A 43 5.13 -25.90 -2.16
CA ALA A 43 5.25 -26.87 -1.08
C ALA A 43 3.98 -26.92 -0.22
N ALA A 44 3.44 -25.75 0.14
CA ALA A 44 2.19 -25.69 0.90
C ALA A 44 0.99 -26.24 0.13
N LEU A 45 0.91 -25.96 -1.18
CA LEU A 45 -0.15 -26.51 -2.04
C LEU A 45 -0.10 -28.04 -2.08
N GLN A 46 1.08 -28.61 -2.23
CA GLN A 46 1.26 -30.08 -2.29
C GLN A 46 0.94 -30.75 -0.95
N GLN A 47 1.32 -30.12 0.17
CA GLN A 47 1.16 -30.70 1.50
C GLN A 47 -0.25 -30.54 2.07
N TYR A 48 -0.89 -29.39 1.84
CA TYR A 48 -2.10 -29.00 2.55
C TYR A 48 -3.29 -28.68 1.63
N GLY A 49 -3.10 -28.65 0.32
CA GLY A 49 -4.12 -28.20 -0.64
C GLY A 49 -4.34 -26.69 -0.62
N LEU A 50 -5.49 -26.25 -1.13
CA LEU A 50 -5.78 -24.82 -1.32
C LEU A 50 -6.20 -24.09 -0.03
N GLY A 51 -6.91 -24.76 0.87
CA GLY A 51 -7.45 -24.08 2.05
C GLY A 51 -8.21 -25.00 3.00
N THR A 52 -8.69 -24.43 4.08
CA THR A 52 -9.33 -25.16 5.19
C THR A 52 -10.83 -25.36 5.02
N ALA A 53 -11.46 -24.70 4.03
CA ALA A 53 -12.89 -24.70 3.73
C ALA A 53 -13.81 -24.31 4.91
N THR A 54 -13.25 -23.68 5.95
CA THR A 54 -13.97 -23.18 7.13
C THR A 54 -13.23 -21.97 7.72
N SER A 55 -13.93 -21.16 8.52
CA SER A 55 -13.33 -19.98 9.16
C SER A 55 -12.30 -20.34 10.23
N ARG A 56 -11.35 -19.45 10.49
CA ARG A 56 -10.31 -19.60 11.53
C ARG A 56 -10.89 -19.81 12.92
N GLY A 57 -12.00 -19.12 13.23
CA GLY A 57 -12.70 -19.26 14.53
C GLY A 57 -13.44 -20.58 14.72
N GLY A 58 -13.58 -21.38 13.63
CA GLY A 58 -14.08 -22.76 13.68
C GLY A 58 -12.92 -23.76 13.71
N TYR A 59 -12.93 -24.72 12.78
CA TYR A 59 -11.84 -25.71 12.65
C TYR A 59 -10.79 -25.30 11.60
N GLY A 60 -10.83 -24.04 11.10
CA GLY A 60 -9.98 -23.57 10.02
C GLY A 60 -8.69 -22.86 10.45
N GLU A 61 -8.33 -22.88 11.72
CA GLU A 61 -7.03 -22.40 12.15
C GLU A 61 -5.91 -23.29 11.60
N HIS A 62 -4.84 -22.69 11.10
CA HIS A 62 -3.77 -23.43 10.45
C HIS A 62 -2.37 -22.89 10.84
N PRO A 63 -1.34 -23.78 10.99
CA PRO A 63 0.01 -23.34 11.32
C PRO A 63 0.60 -22.29 10.36
N LEU A 64 0.25 -22.32 9.07
CA LEU A 64 0.70 -21.33 8.08
C LEU A 64 0.16 -19.92 8.38
N TYR A 65 -1.08 -19.77 8.83
CA TYR A 65 -1.60 -18.45 9.24
C TYR A 65 -0.83 -17.88 10.43
N ARG A 66 -0.55 -18.73 11.42
CA ARG A 66 0.29 -18.36 12.58
C ARG A 66 1.73 -18.04 12.17
N SER A 67 2.25 -18.69 11.11
CA SER A 67 3.58 -18.37 10.58
C SER A 67 3.61 -16.97 9.96
N VAL A 68 2.56 -16.57 9.20
CA VAL A 68 2.44 -15.19 8.73
C VAL A 68 2.41 -14.20 9.89
N GLU A 69 1.59 -14.47 10.92
CA GLU A 69 1.45 -13.59 12.07
C GLU A 69 2.76 -13.44 12.86
N ARG A 70 3.52 -14.54 13.05
CA ARG A 70 4.84 -14.49 13.67
C ARG A 70 5.86 -13.72 12.83
N ALA A 71 5.92 -14.00 11.51
CA ALA A 71 6.82 -13.31 10.60
C ALA A 71 6.48 -11.80 10.53
N ALA A 72 5.20 -11.47 10.51
CA ALA A 72 4.74 -10.08 10.54
C ALA A 72 5.09 -9.38 11.85
N ALA A 73 4.85 -10.01 13.00
CA ALA A 73 5.25 -9.46 14.29
C ALA A 73 6.76 -9.19 14.35
N ALA A 74 7.58 -10.12 13.84
CA ALA A 74 9.02 -9.92 13.75
C ALA A 74 9.42 -8.81 12.77
N TYR A 75 8.76 -8.71 11.60
CA TYR A 75 9.05 -7.69 10.60
C TYR A 75 8.76 -6.27 11.11
N TRP A 76 7.63 -6.06 11.80
CA TRP A 76 7.26 -4.76 12.37
C TRP A 76 7.76 -4.54 13.81
N GLU A 77 8.60 -5.44 14.36
CA GLU A 77 9.08 -5.38 15.75
C GLU A 77 7.95 -5.19 16.77
N ALA A 78 6.84 -5.89 16.52
CA ALA A 78 5.64 -5.86 17.34
C ALA A 78 5.48 -7.12 18.20
N GLU A 79 4.67 -7.05 19.26
CA GLU A 79 4.42 -8.23 20.10
C GLU A 79 3.61 -9.31 19.37
N ARG A 80 2.63 -8.87 18.55
CA ARG A 80 1.73 -9.72 17.80
C ARG A 80 1.33 -9.09 16.47
N ALA A 81 0.77 -9.93 15.61
CA ALA A 81 0.10 -9.47 14.39
C ALA A 81 -1.16 -10.30 14.14
N ILE A 82 -2.07 -9.78 13.31
CA ILE A 82 -3.23 -10.49 12.81
C ILE A 82 -3.20 -10.49 11.28
N TYR A 83 -3.40 -11.67 10.69
CA TYR A 83 -3.42 -11.88 9.24
C TYR A 83 -4.85 -12.09 8.74
N TYR A 84 -5.25 -11.40 7.67
CA TYR A 84 -6.58 -11.49 7.09
C TYR A 84 -6.56 -11.55 5.56
N VAL A 85 -7.68 -11.98 4.97
CA VAL A 85 -7.76 -12.44 3.58
C VAL A 85 -7.38 -11.39 2.52
N THR A 86 -7.64 -10.11 2.73
CA THR A 86 -7.33 -9.04 1.77
C THR A 86 -7.10 -7.71 2.47
N ALA A 87 -6.07 -6.99 2.05
CA ALA A 87 -5.75 -5.67 2.59
C ALA A 87 -6.87 -4.64 2.35
N TYR A 88 -7.76 -4.86 1.38
CA TYR A 88 -8.94 -4.00 1.19
C TYR A 88 -9.79 -3.88 2.46
N LEU A 89 -9.84 -4.95 3.26
CA LEU A 89 -10.55 -4.96 4.55
C LEU A 89 -9.76 -4.30 5.69
N GLY A 90 -8.50 -3.93 5.48
CA GLY A 90 -7.59 -3.44 6.52
C GLY A 90 -8.15 -2.25 7.28
N ASN A 91 -8.67 -1.27 6.56
CA ASN A 91 -9.27 -0.08 7.16
C ASN A 91 -10.53 -0.41 7.96
N ALA A 92 -11.37 -1.30 7.46
CA ALA A 92 -12.54 -1.78 8.20
C ALA A 92 -12.14 -2.54 9.48
N VAL A 93 -11.10 -3.37 9.42
CA VAL A 93 -10.56 -4.10 10.58
C VAL A 93 -10.01 -3.12 11.62
N LEU A 94 -9.18 -2.13 11.22
CA LEU A 94 -8.67 -1.09 12.11
C LEU A 94 -9.80 -0.36 12.83
N LEU A 95 -10.72 0.20 12.06
CA LEU A 95 -11.78 1.06 12.57
C LEU A 95 -12.77 0.29 13.45
N GLN A 96 -13.12 -0.95 13.09
CA GLN A 96 -13.95 -1.81 13.94
C GLN A 96 -13.21 -2.22 15.23
N GLY A 97 -11.91 -2.45 15.16
CA GLY A 97 -11.08 -2.76 16.34
C GLY A 97 -11.05 -1.61 17.35
N LEU A 98 -11.10 -0.38 16.86
CA LEU A 98 -11.11 0.86 17.65
C LEU A 98 -12.51 1.32 18.06
N ARG A 99 -13.55 0.54 17.77
CA ARG A 99 -14.94 0.93 18.10
C ARG A 99 -15.07 1.27 19.57
N GLY A 100 -15.65 2.45 19.84
CA GLY A 100 -15.80 3.01 21.18
C GLY A 100 -14.62 3.85 21.64
N GLU A 101 -13.57 3.99 20.82
CA GLU A 101 -12.44 4.90 21.08
C GLU A 101 -12.54 6.21 20.29
N TYR A 102 -13.54 6.38 19.47
CA TYR A 102 -13.78 7.58 18.68
C TYR A 102 -15.28 7.78 18.43
N GLU A 103 -15.68 9.03 18.25
CA GLU A 103 -17.05 9.44 17.95
C GLU A 103 -17.19 9.97 16.52
N ARG A 104 -16.11 10.42 15.88
CA ARG A 104 -16.10 10.93 14.50
C ARG A 104 -14.85 10.52 13.77
N ILE A 105 -14.97 10.36 12.45
CA ILE A 105 -13.87 10.00 11.55
C ILE A 105 -13.62 11.16 10.59
N PHE A 106 -12.35 11.52 10.42
CA PHE A 106 -11.88 12.50 9.44
C PHE A 106 -10.99 11.79 8.41
N VAL A 107 -11.38 11.90 7.14
CA VAL A 107 -10.74 11.18 6.03
C VAL A 107 -10.12 12.18 5.06
N ASP A 108 -8.85 11.97 4.66
CA ASP A 108 -8.26 12.69 3.53
C ASP A 108 -9.11 12.42 2.27
N ASP A 109 -9.58 13.44 1.59
CA ASP A 109 -10.57 13.32 0.52
C ASP A 109 -10.07 12.57 -0.72
N ALA A 110 -8.75 12.50 -0.93
CA ALA A 110 -8.11 11.72 -1.97
C ALA A 110 -7.78 10.29 -1.56
N SER A 111 -8.13 9.85 -0.36
CA SER A 111 -7.85 8.49 0.11
C SER A 111 -8.52 7.42 -0.75
N HIS A 112 -7.88 6.24 -0.77
CA HIS A 112 -8.36 5.07 -1.49
C HIS A 112 -9.78 4.66 -1.08
N TYR A 113 -10.54 4.08 -2.00
CA TYR A 113 -11.93 3.66 -1.75
C TYR A 113 -12.09 2.75 -0.53
N SER A 114 -11.10 1.89 -0.23
CA SER A 114 -11.12 1.02 0.96
C SER A 114 -11.11 1.80 2.28
N VAL A 115 -10.50 2.98 2.32
CA VAL A 115 -10.51 3.88 3.48
C VAL A 115 -11.92 4.41 3.70
N TRP A 116 -12.55 4.89 2.65
CA TRP A 116 -13.94 5.39 2.68
C TRP A 116 -14.94 4.30 3.05
N ASP A 117 -14.83 3.11 2.46
CA ASP A 117 -15.70 1.98 2.76
C ASP A 117 -15.51 1.52 4.20
N GLY A 118 -14.25 1.44 4.67
CA GLY A 118 -13.92 1.14 6.06
C GLY A 118 -14.50 2.17 7.03
N ALA A 119 -14.44 3.46 6.70
CA ALA A 119 -15.02 4.51 7.52
C ALA A 119 -16.57 4.41 7.59
N ARG A 120 -17.21 4.25 6.44
CA ARG A 120 -18.68 4.20 6.34
C ARG A 120 -19.29 3.00 7.07
N ILE A 121 -18.64 1.84 7.05
CA ILE A 121 -19.15 0.61 7.71
C ILE A 121 -19.21 0.74 9.23
N THR A 122 -18.53 1.72 9.84
CA THR A 122 -18.56 1.96 11.29
C THR A 122 -19.89 2.53 11.78
N GLY A 123 -20.59 3.26 10.93
CA GLY A 123 -21.85 3.95 11.23
C GLY A 123 -21.68 5.25 12.03
N VAL A 124 -20.44 5.72 12.30
CA VAL A 124 -20.23 7.05 12.90
C VAL A 124 -20.12 8.14 11.83
N PRO A 125 -20.32 9.44 12.16
CA PRO A 125 -20.15 10.53 11.21
C PRO A 125 -18.74 10.55 10.61
N VAL A 126 -18.70 10.71 9.28
CA VAL A 126 -17.43 10.78 8.50
C VAL A 126 -17.35 12.14 7.82
N HIS A 127 -16.25 12.83 8.02
CA HIS A 127 -15.99 14.16 7.49
C HIS A 127 -14.73 14.13 6.59
N PRO A 128 -14.80 14.62 5.34
CA PRO A 128 -13.61 14.80 4.54
C PRO A 128 -12.78 15.99 5.02
N PHE A 129 -11.48 15.94 4.81
CA PHE A 129 -10.61 17.10 4.79
C PHE A 129 -9.81 17.11 3.48
N ARG A 130 -9.40 18.30 3.03
CA ARG A 130 -8.67 18.47 1.77
C ARG A 130 -7.37 17.69 1.78
N HIS A 131 -7.07 17.09 0.64
CA HIS A 131 -5.89 16.27 0.42
C HIS A 131 -4.60 16.92 0.93
N LEU A 132 -3.91 16.21 1.82
CA LEU A 132 -2.63 16.62 2.45
C LEU A 132 -2.66 18.01 3.12
N ASP A 133 -3.83 18.50 3.51
CA ASP A 133 -4.01 19.82 4.14
C ASP A 133 -4.30 19.71 5.64
N PRO A 134 -3.27 19.77 6.51
CA PRO A 134 -3.46 19.71 7.96
C PRO A 134 -4.17 20.96 8.52
N GLY A 135 -4.16 22.06 7.78
CA GLY A 135 -4.91 23.28 8.15
C GLY A 135 -6.41 23.05 7.99
N ASP A 136 -6.83 22.50 6.85
CA ASP A 136 -8.22 22.12 6.66
C ASP A 136 -8.66 21.01 7.63
N LEU A 137 -7.80 20.02 7.90
CA LEU A 137 -8.08 19.01 8.94
C LEU A 137 -8.38 19.69 10.28
N ALA A 138 -7.55 20.66 10.70
CA ALA A 138 -7.77 21.39 11.95
C ALA A 138 -9.08 22.21 11.93
N ASP A 139 -9.48 22.75 10.77
CA ASP A 139 -10.75 23.45 10.59
C ASP A 139 -11.94 22.49 10.69
N GLN A 140 -11.88 21.33 10.04
CA GLN A 140 -12.90 20.29 10.11
C GLN A 140 -13.06 19.75 11.54
N LEU A 141 -11.95 19.50 12.23
CA LEU A 141 -11.97 19.11 13.65
C LEU A 141 -12.68 20.16 14.50
N ARG A 142 -12.35 21.46 14.35
CA ARG A 142 -13.02 22.53 15.11
C ARG A 142 -14.51 22.66 14.79
N ALA A 143 -14.88 22.44 13.54
CA ALA A 143 -16.28 22.58 13.09
C ALA A 143 -17.18 21.44 13.56
N HIS A 144 -16.63 20.24 13.69
CA HIS A 144 -17.44 19.03 13.87
C HIS A 144 -17.29 18.33 15.20
N MET A 145 -16.19 18.59 15.98
CA MET A 145 -16.02 17.96 17.29
C MET A 145 -16.75 18.69 18.40
N ALA A 146 -17.52 17.95 19.20
CA ALA A 146 -18.06 18.47 20.44
C ALA A 146 -17.08 18.24 21.62
N VAL A 147 -17.32 18.95 22.72
CA VAL A 147 -16.52 18.82 23.94
C VAL A 147 -16.60 17.38 24.46
N GLY A 148 -15.44 16.75 24.65
CA GLY A 148 -15.34 15.38 25.18
C GLY A 148 -15.45 14.28 24.12
N GLU A 149 -15.75 14.61 22.85
CA GLU A 149 -15.65 13.65 21.75
C GLU A 149 -14.18 13.41 21.33
N ARG A 150 -13.88 12.21 20.85
CA ARG A 150 -12.55 11.79 20.39
C ARG A 150 -12.57 11.63 18.87
N PRO A 151 -11.71 12.35 18.14
CA PRO A 151 -11.58 12.21 16.71
C PRO A 151 -10.71 11.01 16.32
N LEU A 152 -11.01 10.42 15.17
CA LEU A 152 -10.11 9.53 14.45
C LEU A 152 -9.81 10.12 13.08
N VAL A 153 -8.52 10.28 12.77
CA VAL A 153 -8.04 10.66 11.43
C VAL A 153 -7.56 9.43 10.71
N ILE A 154 -7.97 9.25 9.46
CA ILE A 154 -7.49 8.16 8.61
C ILE A 154 -7.14 8.66 7.21
N SER A 155 -6.02 8.16 6.67
CA SER A 155 -5.48 8.52 5.36
C SER A 155 -4.71 7.35 4.75
N ASP A 156 -4.50 7.35 3.42
CA ASP A 156 -3.40 6.56 2.86
C ASP A 156 -2.07 7.03 3.45
N GLY A 157 -1.16 6.13 3.75
CA GLY A 157 0.23 6.45 4.10
C GLY A 157 1.03 6.90 2.89
N VAL A 158 0.80 6.24 1.75
CA VAL A 158 1.29 6.63 0.42
C VAL A 158 0.13 6.54 -0.56
N PHE A 159 -0.15 7.63 -1.25
CA PHE A 159 -1.26 7.72 -2.20
C PHE A 159 -0.98 6.95 -3.49
N PRO A 160 -1.95 6.14 -3.99
CA PRO A 160 -1.72 5.11 -5.01
C PRO A 160 -1.38 5.65 -6.41
N ILE A 161 -1.78 6.88 -6.72
CA ILE A 161 -1.56 7.49 -8.03
C ILE A 161 -0.49 8.59 -7.97
N SER A 162 -0.63 9.52 -7.03
CA SER A 162 0.31 10.64 -6.91
C SER A 162 1.67 10.22 -6.34
N GLY A 163 1.71 9.17 -5.51
CA GLY A 163 2.92 8.76 -4.80
C GLY A 163 3.31 9.72 -3.67
N GLU A 164 2.42 10.62 -3.30
CA GLU A 164 2.60 11.54 -2.18
C GLU A 164 2.53 10.77 -0.86
N ILE A 165 3.26 11.27 0.15
CA ILE A 165 3.33 10.65 1.49
C ILE A 165 2.48 11.47 2.44
N ALA A 166 1.63 10.81 3.23
CA ALA A 166 0.83 11.46 4.25
C ALA A 166 1.71 12.18 5.28
N SER A 167 1.35 13.39 5.64
CA SER A 167 2.04 14.19 6.66
C SER A 167 1.58 13.77 8.06
N ALA A 168 1.88 12.52 8.46
CA ALA A 168 1.44 11.97 9.75
C ALA A 168 1.81 12.84 10.96
N PRO A 169 3.01 13.47 11.04
CA PRO A 169 3.31 14.39 12.13
C PRO A 169 2.38 15.61 12.18
N ALA A 170 2.01 16.17 11.02
CA ALA A 170 1.11 17.32 10.98
C ALA A 170 -0.34 16.95 11.34
N TYR A 171 -0.79 15.74 10.96
CA TYR A 171 -2.09 15.24 11.40
C TYR A 171 -2.13 15.00 12.92
N LEU A 172 -1.04 14.46 13.49
CA LEU A 172 -0.91 14.31 14.94
C LEU A 172 -0.92 15.65 15.66
N ALA A 173 -0.24 16.67 15.13
CA ALA A 173 -0.26 18.03 15.70
C ALA A 173 -1.69 18.62 15.72
N ALA A 174 -2.50 18.34 14.67
CA ALA A 174 -3.91 18.75 14.67
C ALA A 174 -4.74 17.99 15.74
N LEU A 175 -4.38 16.76 16.03
CA LEU A 175 -5.03 15.91 17.05
C LEU A 175 -4.62 16.24 18.50
N GLU A 176 -3.49 16.89 18.75
CA GLU A 176 -2.97 17.17 20.10
C GLU A 176 -3.96 17.91 21.02
N ARG A 177 -4.91 18.64 20.46
CA ARG A 177 -5.95 19.36 21.22
C ARG A 177 -7.10 18.48 21.68
N TYR A 178 -7.14 17.23 21.23
CA TYR A 178 -8.23 16.28 21.50
C TYR A 178 -7.69 15.07 22.26
N GLU A 179 -8.06 14.95 23.54
CA GLU A 179 -7.66 13.81 24.34
C GLU A 179 -8.17 12.52 23.72
N GLY A 180 -7.29 11.54 23.53
CA GLY A 180 -7.62 10.27 22.88
C GLY A 180 -7.79 10.32 21.35
N GLY A 181 -7.31 11.40 20.70
CA GLY A 181 -7.31 11.49 19.24
C GLY A 181 -6.46 10.38 18.59
N VAL A 182 -7.01 9.71 17.58
CA VAL A 182 -6.42 8.53 16.93
C VAL A 182 -5.98 8.84 15.51
N LEU A 183 -4.79 8.37 15.11
CA LEU A 183 -4.32 8.36 13.73
C LEU A 183 -4.27 6.94 13.19
N CYS A 184 -4.92 6.70 12.05
CA CYS A 184 -4.85 5.45 11.29
C CYS A 184 -4.28 5.71 9.88
N LEU A 185 -3.43 4.80 9.40
CA LEU A 185 -2.82 4.88 8.08
C LEU A 185 -3.07 3.59 7.27
N ASP A 186 -3.45 3.77 6.02
CA ASP A 186 -3.43 2.68 5.03
C ASP A 186 -2.04 2.62 4.40
N ASP A 187 -1.22 1.70 4.85
CA ASP A 187 0.16 1.51 4.38
C ASP A 187 0.27 0.53 3.20
N ALA A 188 -0.80 0.36 2.44
CA ALA A 188 -0.79 -0.56 1.30
C ALA A 188 0.32 -0.26 0.27
N HIS A 189 0.67 1.01 0.06
CA HIS A 189 1.75 1.43 -0.84
C HIS A 189 3.04 1.82 -0.11
N ALA A 190 3.03 1.90 1.22
CA ALA A 190 4.20 2.21 2.03
C ALA A 190 4.95 0.94 2.51
N THR A 191 4.22 -0.15 2.73
CA THR A 191 4.78 -1.45 3.15
C THR A 191 5.82 -1.96 2.16
N GLY A 192 7.02 -2.29 2.64
CA GLY A 192 8.18 -2.71 1.85
C GLY A 192 8.93 -1.57 1.17
N VAL A 193 8.46 -0.32 1.29
CA VAL A 193 8.93 0.86 0.55
C VAL A 193 9.48 1.94 1.48
N LEU A 194 8.65 2.44 2.40
CA LEU A 194 9.00 3.53 3.31
C LEU A 194 9.65 3.04 4.59
N GLY A 195 10.49 3.91 5.16
CA GLY A 195 11.29 3.62 6.32
C GLY A 195 12.62 2.94 5.96
N GLU A 196 13.51 2.82 6.91
CA GLU A 196 14.84 2.20 6.71
C GLU A 196 14.69 0.70 6.41
N HIS A 197 13.78 0.04 7.14
CA HIS A 197 13.51 -1.38 7.04
C HIS A 197 12.29 -1.71 6.15
N GLY A 198 11.62 -0.68 5.61
CA GLY A 198 10.42 -0.87 4.77
C GLY A 198 9.14 -1.13 5.56
N ARG A 199 9.09 -0.76 6.84
CA ARG A 199 7.94 -1.02 7.71
C ARG A 199 6.76 -0.08 7.49
N GLY A 200 6.94 0.95 6.66
CA GLY A 200 5.86 1.82 6.23
C GLY A 200 5.96 3.26 6.76
N THR A 201 4.81 3.93 6.76
CA THR A 201 4.73 5.37 7.05
C THR A 201 5.06 5.70 8.51
N LEU A 202 4.70 4.84 9.46
CA LEU A 202 5.04 5.05 10.87
C LEU A 202 6.55 5.02 11.10
N GLU A 203 7.27 4.07 10.48
CA GLU A 203 8.74 4.04 10.52
C GLU A 203 9.35 5.28 9.84
N HIS A 204 8.83 5.64 8.67
CA HIS A 204 9.32 6.81 7.93
C HIS A 204 9.32 8.09 8.78
N TRP A 205 8.28 8.28 9.57
CA TRP A 205 8.11 9.44 10.45
C TRP A 205 8.60 9.20 11.88
N ARG A 206 9.21 8.05 12.19
CA ARG A 206 9.67 7.67 13.54
C ARG A 206 8.54 7.71 14.57
N LEU A 207 7.40 7.18 14.20
CA LEU A 207 6.18 7.10 15.01
C LEU A 207 5.87 5.68 15.47
N GLU A 208 6.78 4.73 15.23
CA GLU A 208 6.63 3.34 15.68
C GLU A 208 6.49 3.29 17.20
N GLY A 209 5.58 2.46 17.69
CA GLY A 209 5.28 2.35 19.12
C GLY A 209 4.58 3.55 19.75
N ARG A 210 4.28 4.61 18.98
CA ARG A 210 3.48 5.73 19.49
C ARG A 210 2.05 5.28 19.74
N SER A 211 1.54 5.53 20.95
CA SER A 211 0.15 5.23 21.30
C SER A 211 -0.83 5.96 20.39
N LEU A 212 -1.98 5.35 20.11
CA LEU A 212 -3.05 5.88 19.25
C LEU A 212 -2.64 6.13 17.78
N CYS A 213 -1.55 5.51 17.33
CA CYS A 213 -1.11 5.49 15.93
C CYS A 213 -1.13 4.06 15.42
N TYR A 214 -1.89 3.80 14.37
CA TYR A 214 -2.07 2.45 13.83
C TYR A 214 -1.93 2.44 12.31
N ALA A 215 -1.46 1.32 11.77
CA ALA A 215 -1.38 1.13 10.32
C ALA A 215 -1.91 -0.24 9.89
N ALA A 216 -2.55 -0.29 8.73
CA ALA A 216 -2.93 -1.51 8.04
C ALA A 216 -2.01 -1.74 6.84
N HIS A 217 -1.50 -2.95 6.69
CA HIS A 217 -0.49 -3.30 5.70
C HIS A 217 -1.01 -4.31 4.68
N THR A 218 -0.46 -4.28 3.46
CA THR A 218 -0.72 -5.29 2.43
C THR A 218 0.48 -6.19 2.19
N LEU A 219 0.21 -7.47 1.95
CA LEU A 219 1.21 -8.43 1.49
C LEU A 219 1.15 -8.67 -0.03
N SER A 220 0.19 -8.03 -0.74
CA SER A 220 -0.07 -8.31 -2.15
C SER A 220 0.62 -7.36 -3.14
N LYS A 221 1.35 -6.35 -2.66
CA LYS A 221 2.07 -5.39 -3.49
C LYS A 221 3.58 -5.64 -3.43
N ALA A 222 4.33 -4.84 -2.68
CA ALA A 222 5.78 -4.99 -2.57
C ALA A 222 6.20 -6.40 -2.11
N LEU A 223 5.49 -6.98 -1.13
CA LEU A 223 5.79 -8.31 -0.59
C LEU A 223 5.34 -9.49 -1.48
N GLY A 224 4.72 -9.21 -2.62
CA GLY A 224 4.54 -10.20 -3.69
C GLY A 224 3.57 -11.36 -3.43
N SER A 225 2.84 -11.36 -2.30
CA SER A 225 1.96 -12.46 -1.94
C SER A 225 0.48 -12.04 -1.85
N HIS A 226 -0.24 -12.35 -0.77
CA HIS A 226 -1.66 -12.04 -0.65
C HIS A 226 -2.08 -11.81 0.81
N GLY A 227 -3.11 -10.97 0.98
CA GLY A 227 -3.70 -10.68 2.27
C GLY A 227 -3.27 -9.35 2.88
N GLY A 228 -3.78 -9.09 4.07
CA GLY A 228 -3.43 -7.92 4.86
C GLY A 228 -2.98 -8.31 6.27
N VAL A 229 -2.25 -7.41 6.90
CA VAL A 229 -1.71 -7.58 8.25
C VAL A 229 -1.88 -6.28 9.03
N ILE A 230 -2.17 -6.41 10.31
CA ILE A 230 -2.01 -5.36 11.32
C ILE A 230 -1.12 -5.93 12.40
N ALA A 231 -0.08 -5.18 12.78
CA ALA A 231 0.86 -5.52 13.84
C ALA A 231 0.73 -4.51 15.00
N GLY A 232 1.05 -4.94 16.23
CA GLY A 232 0.99 -4.09 17.42
C GLY A 232 1.20 -4.85 18.72
N ASP A 233 0.88 -4.21 19.84
CA ASP A 233 0.90 -4.88 21.13
C ASP A 233 -0.17 -5.98 21.24
N ALA A 234 0.03 -6.90 22.19
CA ALA A 234 -0.83 -8.06 22.35
C ALA A 234 -2.29 -7.68 22.67
N ALA A 235 -2.49 -6.66 23.48
CA ALA A 235 -3.82 -6.20 23.90
C ALA A 235 -4.59 -5.59 22.71
N TRP A 236 -3.89 -4.83 21.86
CA TRP A 236 -4.45 -4.28 20.64
C TRP A 236 -4.90 -5.38 19.66
N ILE A 237 -4.02 -6.35 19.38
CA ILE A 237 -4.32 -7.45 18.45
C ILE A 237 -5.47 -8.32 18.97
N GLU A 238 -5.53 -8.56 20.27
CA GLU A 238 -6.65 -9.27 20.90
C GLU A 238 -7.97 -8.49 20.77
N ARG A 239 -7.93 -7.17 20.95
CA ARG A 239 -9.09 -6.30 20.74
C ARG A 239 -9.57 -6.30 19.30
N LEU A 240 -8.65 -6.26 18.32
CA LEU A 240 -9.00 -6.44 16.89
C LEU A 240 -9.74 -7.75 16.66
N GLY A 241 -9.22 -8.86 17.14
CA GLY A 241 -9.83 -10.18 16.99
C GLY A 241 -11.24 -10.28 17.58
N ARG A 242 -11.51 -9.55 18.68
CA ARG A 242 -12.84 -9.52 19.32
C ARG A 242 -13.82 -8.59 18.61
N ASN A 243 -13.38 -7.42 18.16
CA ASN A 243 -14.26 -6.34 17.70
C ASN A 243 -14.46 -6.31 16.18
N ALA A 244 -13.47 -6.73 15.39
CA ALA A 244 -13.51 -6.62 13.95
C ALA A 244 -14.36 -7.73 13.32
N LYS A 245 -15.63 -7.42 13.06
CA LYS A 245 -16.58 -8.37 12.42
C LYS A 245 -16.10 -8.80 11.03
N ALA A 246 -15.31 -7.99 10.35
CA ALA A 246 -14.70 -8.34 9.07
C ALA A 246 -13.78 -9.57 9.14
N LEU A 247 -13.33 -9.97 10.34
CA LEU A 247 -12.53 -11.17 10.59
C LEU A 247 -13.38 -12.41 10.92
N VAL A 248 -14.66 -12.21 11.28
CA VAL A 248 -15.53 -13.28 11.75
C VAL A 248 -16.21 -13.96 10.59
N ALA A 249 -16.21 -15.30 10.58
CA ALA A 249 -16.86 -16.13 9.57
C ALA A 249 -16.41 -15.87 8.11
N THR A 250 -15.26 -15.24 7.93
CA THR A 250 -14.64 -15.01 6.62
C THR A 250 -13.82 -16.24 6.22
N SER A 251 -13.88 -16.65 4.97
CA SER A 251 -12.95 -17.63 4.42
C SER A 251 -11.53 -17.10 4.53
N PRO A 252 -10.60 -17.84 5.16
CA PRO A 252 -9.23 -17.40 5.28
C PRO A 252 -8.50 -17.45 3.93
N SER A 253 -7.34 -16.81 3.87
CA SER A 253 -6.49 -16.82 2.68
C SER A 253 -6.12 -18.25 2.26
N PRO A 254 -5.93 -18.53 0.96
CA PRO A 254 -5.39 -19.80 0.51
C PRO A 254 -4.07 -20.15 1.22
N LEU A 255 -3.90 -21.41 1.60
CA LEU A 255 -2.71 -21.88 2.33
C LEU A 255 -1.40 -21.66 1.56
N PRO A 256 -1.34 -21.84 0.23
CA PRO A 256 -0.16 -21.48 -0.56
C PRO A 256 0.19 -19.99 -0.46
N ALA A 257 -0.81 -19.11 -0.47
CA ALA A 257 -0.60 -17.67 -0.33
C ALA A 257 -0.12 -17.31 1.08
N ALA A 258 -0.62 -17.98 2.12
CA ALA A 258 -0.13 -17.78 3.48
C ALA A 258 1.34 -18.21 3.63
N ALA A 259 1.74 -19.35 3.05
CA ALA A 259 3.13 -19.79 3.05
C ALA A 259 4.05 -18.78 2.32
N ALA A 260 3.63 -18.30 1.15
CA ALA A 260 4.33 -17.25 0.40
C ALA A 260 4.46 -15.96 1.20
N SER A 261 3.41 -15.56 1.93
CA SER A 261 3.40 -14.36 2.77
C SER A 261 4.39 -14.46 3.92
N ALA A 262 4.43 -15.59 4.60
CA ALA A 262 5.39 -15.82 5.69
C ALA A 262 6.84 -15.77 5.16
N TRP A 263 7.09 -16.45 4.04
CA TRP A 263 8.40 -16.44 3.39
C TRP A 263 8.83 -15.00 2.99
N ALA A 264 7.93 -14.23 2.39
CA ALA A 264 8.24 -12.87 1.93
C ALA A 264 8.59 -11.92 3.10
N LEU A 265 7.88 -12.04 4.22
CA LEU A 265 8.14 -11.25 5.42
C LEU A 265 9.50 -11.59 6.04
N ASP A 266 9.82 -12.89 6.19
CA ASP A 266 11.11 -13.33 6.70
C ASP A 266 12.25 -12.91 5.75
N PHE A 267 12.08 -13.12 4.43
CA PHE A 267 13.05 -12.71 3.43
C PHE A 267 13.34 -11.20 3.49
N MET A 268 12.30 -10.36 3.51
CA MET A 268 12.45 -8.91 3.50
C MET A 268 12.95 -8.33 4.83
N ARG A 269 12.75 -9.02 5.96
CA ARG A 269 13.34 -8.64 7.24
C ARG A 269 14.86 -8.75 7.18
N ASP A 270 15.37 -9.83 6.58
CA ASP A 270 16.77 -10.20 6.60
C ASP A 270 17.55 -9.63 5.41
N ASP A 271 16.85 -9.20 4.33
CA ASP A 271 17.42 -8.67 3.10
C ASP A 271 17.19 -7.17 2.92
N ALA A 272 18.29 -6.40 2.88
CA ALA A 272 18.26 -4.98 2.60
C ALA A 272 18.58 -4.66 1.11
N GLU A 273 19.06 -5.61 0.32
CA GLU A 273 19.55 -5.38 -1.04
C GLU A 273 18.43 -4.93 -1.98
N PHE A 274 17.30 -5.64 -1.97
CA PHE A 274 16.12 -5.28 -2.78
C PHE A 274 15.63 -3.87 -2.49
N ARG A 275 15.59 -3.45 -1.22
CA ARG A 275 15.21 -2.07 -0.86
C ARG A 275 16.23 -1.05 -1.34
N GLY A 276 17.54 -1.38 -1.23
CA GLY A 276 18.62 -0.54 -1.75
C GLY A 276 18.51 -0.35 -3.26
N GLN A 277 18.30 -1.44 -3.98
CA GLN A 277 18.13 -1.42 -5.44
C GLN A 277 16.88 -0.62 -5.86
N LEU A 278 15.75 -0.79 -5.14
CA LEU A 278 14.55 0.00 -5.38
C LEU A 278 14.83 1.49 -5.25
N ARG A 279 15.50 1.91 -4.18
CA ARG A 279 15.84 3.32 -3.94
C ARG A 279 16.75 3.88 -5.03
N ALA A 280 17.74 3.13 -5.47
CA ALA A 280 18.64 3.52 -6.55
C ALA A 280 17.87 3.70 -7.88
N ASN A 281 17.02 2.75 -8.24
CA ASN A 281 16.18 2.81 -9.43
C ASN A 281 15.20 3.99 -9.40
N VAL A 282 14.56 4.24 -8.25
CA VAL A 282 13.65 5.39 -8.05
C VAL A 282 14.40 6.71 -8.20
N ALA A 283 15.57 6.85 -7.58
CA ALA A 283 16.38 8.06 -7.68
C ALA A 283 16.79 8.34 -9.14
N ARG A 284 17.25 7.30 -9.87
CA ARG A 284 17.59 7.39 -11.29
C ARG A 284 16.40 7.84 -12.14
N ALA A 285 15.27 7.19 -11.99
CA ALA A 285 14.06 7.51 -12.76
C ALA A 285 13.60 8.96 -12.49
N ARG A 286 13.53 9.37 -11.22
CA ARG A 286 13.12 10.74 -10.85
C ARG A 286 14.09 11.79 -11.39
N ALA A 287 15.40 11.55 -11.32
CA ALA A 287 16.40 12.45 -11.91
C ALA A 287 16.19 12.59 -13.42
N GLY A 288 16.00 11.49 -14.14
CA GLY A 288 15.72 11.50 -15.57
C GLY A 288 14.44 12.26 -15.94
N PHE A 289 13.33 12.03 -15.21
CA PHE A 289 12.09 12.77 -15.48
C PHE A 289 12.21 14.27 -15.19
N ARG A 290 13.01 14.67 -14.19
CA ARG A 290 13.29 16.10 -13.94
C ARG A 290 14.07 16.73 -15.12
N THR A 291 15.02 16.02 -15.74
CA THR A 291 15.72 16.51 -16.92
C THR A 291 14.80 16.65 -18.14
N LEU A 292 13.71 15.88 -18.20
CA LEU A 292 12.64 16.00 -19.17
C LEU A 292 11.62 17.10 -18.85
N GLY A 293 11.86 17.89 -17.78
CA GLY A 293 11.06 19.05 -17.41
C GLY A 293 9.82 18.73 -16.59
N TRP A 294 9.71 17.56 -15.94
CA TRP A 294 8.69 17.32 -14.92
C TRP A 294 9.16 17.81 -13.55
N ASP A 295 8.30 18.59 -12.89
CA ASP A 295 8.51 18.98 -11.50
C ASP A 295 8.12 17.80 -10.59
N LEU A 296 9.11 17.12 -10.05
CA LEU A 296 8.95 15.96 -9.18
C LEU A 296 9.65 16.20 -7.84
N PRO A 297 8.96 16.03 -6.72
CA PRO A 297 9.60 16.12 -5.41
C PRO A 297 10.66 15.04 -5.22
N ASP A 298 11.59 15.27 -4.33
CA ASP A 298 12.48 14.21 -3.86
C ASP A 298 11.69 13.25 -2.97
N SER A 299 11.66 11.97 -3.33
CA SER A 299 10.84 10.97 -2.65
C SER A 299 11.38 9.57 -2.93
N PRO A 300 11.46 8.68 -1.93
CA PRO A 300 11.84 7.29 -2.10
C PRO A 300 10.69 6.43 -2.68
N VAL A 301 9.49 6.99 -2.83
CA VAL A 301 8.31 6.26 -3.28
C VAL A 301 8.46 5.86 -4.75
N PRO A 302 8.25 4.57 -5.11
CA PRO A 302 8.42 4.06 -6.46
C PRO A 302 7.25 4.39 -7.40
N ILE A 303 6.32 5.21 -6.96
CA ILE A 303 5.23 5.74 -7.78
C ILE A 303 5.66 7.13 -8.26
N ILE A 304 5.74 7.30 -9.57
CA ILE A 304 6.05 8.58 -10.23
C ILE A 304 4.81 9.00 -11.00
N CYS A 305 4.24 10.14 -10.63
CA CYS A 305 3.05 10.71 -11.24
C CYS A 305 3.46 11.86 -12.15
N LEU A 306 3.42 11.62 -13.46
CA LEU A 306 3.63 12.66 -14.46
C LEU A 306 2.30 13.35 -14.76
N ARG A 307 2.05 14.49 -14.10
CA ARG A 307 0.80 15.26 -14.23
C ARG A 307 0.67 15.86 -15.62
N ALA A 308 -0.57 16.09 -16.05
CA ALA A 308 -0.87 16.79 -17.29
C ALA A 308 -0.19 18.18 -17.31
N ARG A 309 0.39 18.55 -18.43
CA ARG A 309 0.99 19.86 -18.65
C ARG A 309 0.65 20.39 -20.05
N SER A 310 0.70 21.71 -20.23
CA SER A 310 0.39 22.33 -21.53
C SER A 310 1.24 21.76 -22.66
N GLY A 311 0.61 21.44 -23.77
CA GLY A 311 1.25 20.90 -24.97
C GLY A 311 1.56 19.40 -24.93
N VAL A 312 1.26 18.69 -23.82
CA VAL A 312 1.52 17.26 -23.69
C VAL A 312 0.21 16.47 -23.62
N ASP A 313 -0.04 15.62 -24.57
CA ASP A 313 -1.15 14.67 -24.60
C ASP A 313 -0.73 13.35 -23.94
N LEU A 314 -1.17 13.13 -22.71
CA LEU A 314 -0.81 11.93 -21.91
C LEU A 314 -1.38 10.64 -22.49
N ALA A 315 -2.57 10.69 -23.10
CA ALA A 315 -3.19 9.52 -23.74
C ALA A 315 -2.39 9.08 -24.97
N ARG A 316 -1.97 10.06 -25.79
CA ARG A 316 -1.09 9.82 -26.93
C ARG A 316 0.25 9.26 -26.46
N LEU A 317 0.89 9.86 -25.46
CA LEU A 317 2.16 9.36 -24.91
C LEU A 317 2.05 7.90 -24.44
N GLN A 318 1.00 7.56 -23.69
CA GLN A 318 0.75 6.17 -23.24
C GLN A 318 0.62 5.21 -24.43
N ALA A 319 -0.13 5.62 -25.48
CA ALA A 319 -0.35 4.78 -26.66
C ALA A 319 0.96 4.55 -27.46
N GLU A 320 1.79 5.59 -27.62
CA GLU A 320 3.07 5.51 -28.35
C GLU A 320 4.12 4.71 -27.54
N LEU A 321 4.16 4.85 -26.22
CA LEU A 321 4.98 4.01 -25.35
C LEU A 321 4.57 2.55 -25.47
N PHE A 322 3.27 2.26 -25.42
CA PHE A 322 2.75 0.90 -25.57
C PHE A 322 3.06 0.30 -26.94
N ALA A 323 2.97 1.10 -28.01
CA ALA A 323 3.38 0.69 -29.35
C ALA A 323 4.89 0.39 -29.46
N SER A 324 5.68 1.03 -28.59
CA SER A 324 7.13 0.84 -28.47
C SER A 324 7.52 -0.21 -27.42
N ASP A 325 6.60 -1.08 -27.03
CA ASP A 325 6.78 -2.15 -26.04
C ASP A 325 7.18 -1.64 -24.63
N ILE A 326 6.63 -0.51 -24.22
CA ILE A 326 6.76 0.05 -22.86
C ILE A 326 5.36 0.25 -22.26
N CYS A 327 5.08 -0.35 -21.13
CA CYS A 327 3.79 -0.26 -20.44
C CYS A 327 3.85 0.75 -19.29
N VAL A 328 3.06 1.81 -19.37
CA VAL A 328 2.76 2.76 -18.30
C VAL A 328 1.26 2.91 -18.15
N ALA A 329 0.76 3.30 -16.97
CA ALA A 329 -0.67 3.53 -16.80
C ALA A 329 -1.03 4.99 -17.06
N HIS A 330 -2.02 5.24 -17.92
CA HIS A 330 -2.70 6.53 -18.02
C HIS A 330 -3.94 6.50 -17.14
N VAL A 331 -4.01 7.37 -16.13
CA VAL A 331 -5.08 7.43 -15.13
C VAL A 331 -5.81 8.76 -15.28
N THR A 332 -7.13 8.70 -15.46
CA THR A 332 -8.00 9.87 -15.65
C THR A 332 -9.02 10.04 -14.54
N SER A 333 -9.31 8.96 -13.80
CA SER A 333 -10.31 8.97 -12.72
C SER A 333 -10.02 7.84 -11.72
N TYR A 334 -9.45 8.18 -10.59
CA TYR A 334 -9.19 7.28 -9.45
C TYR A 334 -8.89 8.14 -8.22
N SER A 335 -8.87 7.56 -7.01
CA SER A 335 -8.45 8.31 -5.81
C SER A 335 -7.07 8.95 -6.02
N SER A 336 -6.87 10.16 -5.53
CA SER A 336 -5.63 10.95 -5.72
C SER A 336 -5.19 11.22 -7.18
N THR A 337 -6.08 11.05 -8.17
CA THR A 337 -5.76 11.41 -9.55
C THR A 337 -5.79 12.94 -9.70
N PRO A 338 -4.70 13.57 -10.16
CA PRO A 338 -4.69 15.01 -10.35
C PRO A 338 -5.63 15.44 -11.49
N GLU A 339 -6.04 16.71 -11.44
CA GLU A 339 -6.82 17.33 -12.53
C GLU A 339 -6.10 17.19 -13.88
N GLY A 340 -6.82 16.82 -14.92
CA GLY A 340 -6.27 16.53 -16.24
C GLY A 340 -5.63 15.14 -16.37
N GLY A 341 -5.63 14.33 -15.32
CA GLY A 341 -5.05 12.99 -15.34
C GLY A 341 -3.54 12.94 -15.17
N ALA A 342 -2.98 11.73 -15.23
CA ALA A 342 -1.56 11.50 -15.10
C ALA A 342 -1.09 10.24 -15.82
N LEU A 343 0.19 10.20 -16.22
CA LEU A 343 0.88 8.93 -16.41
C LEU A 343 1.44 8.48 -15.07
N ARG A 344 0.94 7.35 -14.59
CA ARG A 344 1.45 6.69 -13.39
C ARG A 344 2.51 5.67 -13.79
N ILE A 345 3.72 5.88 -13.32
CA ILE A 345 4.88 5.03 -13.59
C ILE A 345 5.29 4.37 -12.28
N ALA A 346 5.39 3.04 -12.28
CA ALA A 346 5.84 2.26 -11.14
C ALA A 346 7.26 1.75 -11.40
N ILE A 347 8.17 2.03 -10.48
CA ILE A 347 9.55 1.55 -10.51
C ILE A 347 9.66 0.32 -9.62
N PHE A 348 10.36 -0.71 -10.11
CA PHE A 348 10.61 -1.94 -9.36
C PHE A 348 12.10 -2.07 -9.01
N ALA A 349 12.39 -2.75 -7.92
CA ALA A 349 13.76 -3.11 -7.56
C ALA A 349 14.45 -3.92 -8.67
N THR A 350 13.68 -4.76 -9.36
CA THR A 350 14.14 -5.65 -10.43
C THR A 350 14.24 -5.00 -11.82
N HIS A 351 13.91 -3.71 -11.98
CA HIS A 351 14.20 -3.01 -13.23
C HIS A 351 15.70 -2.89 -13.43
N GLU A 352 16.15 -3.20 -14.64
CA GLU A 352 17.52 -2.93 -15.09
C GLU A 352 17.66 -1.44 -15.46
N THR A 353 18.88 -0.94 -15.34
CA THR A 353 19.22 0.45 -15.69
C THR A 353 18.80 0.80 -17.12
N GLU A 354 19.07 -0.10 -18.04
CA GLU A 354 18.79 0.02 -19.48
C GLU A 354 17.29 0.17 -19.77
N GLN A 355 16.42 -0.48 -18.97
CA GLN A 355 14.97 -0.35 -19.11
C GLN A 355 14.51 1.04 -18.69
N ILE A 356 15.03 1.56 -17.57
CA ILE A 356 14.72 2.91 -17.07
C ILE A 356 15.19 3.95 -18.10
N ASP A 357 16.41 3.81 -18.62
CA ASP A 357 16.97 4.72 -19.61
C ASP A 357 16.16 4.69 -20.91
N ARG A 358 15.76 3.51 -21.37
CA ARG A 358 14.90 3.36 -22.55
C ARG A 358 13.55 4.06 -22.37
N LEU A 359 12.93 3.97 -21.20
CA LEU A 359 11.69 4.70 -20.89
C LEU A 359 11.92 6.22 -20.99
N LEU A 360 12.99 6.73 -20.39
CA LEU A 360 13.35 8.15 -20.39
C LEU A 360 13.65 8.66 -21.81
N ASP A 361 14.47 7.93 -22.57
CA ASP A 361 14.82 8.26 -23.96
C ASP A 361 13.59 8.29 -24.86
N MET A 362 12.70 7.31 -24.72
CA MET A 362 11.47 7.26 -25.50
C MET A 362 10.57 8.44 -25.17
N LEU A 363 10.35 8.74 -23.90
CA LEU A 363 9.56 9.91 -23.49
C LEU A 363 10.19 11.21 -23.98
N GLY A 364 11.51 11.36 -23.91
CA GLY A 364 12.21 12.55 -24.40
C GLY A 364 12.07 12.79 -25.91
N ARG A 365 11.82 11.73 -26.70
CA ARG A 365 11.54 11.85 -28.13
C ARG A 365 10.08 12.18 -28.46
N LEU A 366 9.17 11.93 -27.53
CA LEU A 366 7.73 12.06 -27.73
C LEU A 366 7.18 13.41 -27.26
N ILE A 367 7.91 14.12 -26.41
CA ILE A 367 7.56 15.44 -25.87
C ILE A 367 8.37 16.54 -26.56
#